data_89ece7cc97007ca6c22e7ebd836470d3
#
_entry.id   89ece7cc97007ca6c22e7ebd836470d3
#
_cell.length_a   1.000
_cell.length_b   1.000
_cell.length_c   1.000
_cell.angle_alpha   90.00
_cell.angle_beta   90.00
_cell.angle_gamma   90.00
#
_symmetry.space_group_name_H-M   'P 1'
#
loop_
_entity.id
_entity.type
_entity.pdbx_description
1 polymer ?
#
loop_
_entity_poly.entity_id
_entity_poly.type
_entity_poly.pdbx_seq_one_letter_code
_entity_poly.pdbx_strand_id
1 'polypeptide(L)'
;VGSSLVATLTGITEVNPLAPHYRCPQCQLSEFFDDGSVGSGFDLPEKNCPRCNTKMVKDGHDIPFETFLGFYGDKVPDIDLNFSGEYQPQAHNYTKVLFGEDYVYRAGTISTVAEKTAFGYVKGYERDLGLELRQAEIERLASGCTGVKRSTGQHPGGIIVIPDYMDVYDFTPIQYPADDLSAEWRTTHFDFHSIHDNVLKLDILGHDDPTVIRMLQDLSGMDPKSIPPDDPEVMKIFGGTEVLGVTPEQIDSNTGTLGIPEFGTKFVRGMLEQTKPSTFTELLQISGLSHGTDVYLGNAEELIRLHNIPLADVIGCRDDIMVYLIHKGVEEGIAFKIMEGVRKGKGIPDDFQAIMRENNVPEWYIQSCLKIKYMFPKAHAAAYVLMALRVAWFKVHKPLLYYCAYFSVRAQDFDIVAMSQGKEMIKKRIKEIREKGMEASTKEQNLLTVLELANEMVERGFHFKMVDVDKSEASNFVIEGDSLIAPFRAIQGLGLNVANKIVEARQEQPFLSKKDLATRGKVSKTLIDYMTENKVLDHLPDENQLSLFDDLF
;
A
#
# COMPACT_ATOMS: atom_id res chain seq x y z
N VAL A 1 -4.74 -9.85 -12.48
CA VAL A 1 -5.52 -11.12 -12.54
C VAL A 1 -6.91 -11.03 -11.87
N GLY A 2 -7.24 -9.95 -11.12
CA GLY A 2 -8.50 -9.84 -10.36
C GLY A 2 -9.78 -9.82 -11.19
N SER A 3 -9.72 -9.60 -12.51
CA SER A 3 -10.88 -9.74 -13.42
C SER A 3 -11.08 -11.17 -13.96
N SER A 4 -10.26 -12.14 -13.52
CA SER A 4 -10.39 -13.54 -13.93
C SER A 4 -11.17 -14.36 -12.91
N LEU A 5 -12.32 -14.91 -13.30
CA LEU A 5 -13.09 -15.82 -12.46
C LEU A 5 -12.28 -17.07 -12.08
N VAL A 6 -11.37 -17.53 -12.96
CA VAL A 6 -10.49 -18.67 -12.66
C VAL A 6 -9.57 -18.35 -11.48
N ALA A 7 -9.05 -17.13 -11.40
CA ALA A 7 -8.22 -16.70 -10.28
C ALA A 7 -9.00 -16.70 -8.95
N THR A 8 -10.28 -16.33 -8.97
CA THR A 8 -11.17 -16.42 -7.80
C THR A 8 -11.44 -17.88 -7.41
N LEU A 9 -11.78 -18.72 -8.36
CA LEU A 9 -12.10 -20.13 -8.12
C LEU A 9 -10.90 -20.95 -7.61
N THR A 10 -9.68 -20.57 -8.01
CA THR A 10 -8.44 -21.20 -7.56
C THR A 10 -7.87 -20.60 -6.28
N GLY A 11 -8.52 -19.57 -5.73
CA GLY A 11 -8.10 -18.90 -4.50
C GLY A 11 -6.87 -17.99 -4.63
N ILE A 12 -6.48 -17.62 -5.87
CA ILE A 12 -5.40 -16.66 -6.14
C ILE A 12 -5.83 -15.25 -5.71
N THR A 13 -7.10 -14.90 -5.95
CA THR A 13 -7.71 -13.65 -5.49
C THR A 13 -9.03 -13.92 -4.80
N GLU A 14 -9.46 -12.99 -3.95
CA GLU A 14 -10.78 -12.99 -3.34
C GLU A 14 -11.76 -12.05 -4.06
N VAL A 15 -11.28 -11.29 -5.04
CA VAL A 15 -12.12 -10.43 -5.87
C VAL A 15 -12.92 -11.31 -6.82
N ASN A 16 -14.24 -11.31 -6.66
CA ASN A 16 -15.16 -12.01 -7.55
C ASN A 16 -15.61 -11.06 -8.68
N PRO A 17 -15.20 -11.31 -9.94
CA PRO A 17 -15.51 -10.42 -11.04
C PRO A 17 -16.96 -10.51 -11.54
N LEU A 18 -17.72 -11.51 -11.11
CA LEU A 18 -19.12 -11.66 -11.52
C LEU A 18 -19.97 -10.45 -11.12
N ALA A 19 -21.11 -10.28 -11.76
CA ALA A 19 -22.10 -9.30 -11.34
C ALA A 19 -22.49 -9.50 -9.86
N PRO A 20 -22.89 -8.43 -9.14
CA PRO A 20 -23.37 -8.53 -7.77
C PRO A 20 -24.46 -9.60 -7.63
N HIS A 21 -24.34 -10.45 -6.62
CA HIS A 21 -25.27 -11.58 -6.47
C HIS A 21 -25.39 -12.11 -5.04
N TYR A 22 -26.50 -12.78 -4.80
CA TYR A 22 -26.65 -13.70 -3.66
C TYR A 22 -26.35 -15.14 -4.10
N ARG A 23 -25.71 -15.90 -3.23
CA ARG A 23 -25.52 -17.35 -3.40
C ARG A 23 -25.87 -18.08 -2.10
N CYS A 24 -26.75 -19.06 -2.20
CA CYS A 24 -27.06 -19.93 -1.07
C CYS A 24 -25.94 -20.97 -0.89
N PRO A 25 -25.26 -21.06 0.27
CA PRO A 25 -24.20 -22.04 0.48
C PRO A 25 -24.73 -23.47 0.58
N GLN A 26 -26.02 -23.67 0.89
CA GLN A 26 -26.63 -24.99 1.07
C GLN A 26 -27.24 -25.53 -0.22
N CYS A 27 -28.15 -24.80 -0.87
CA CYS A 27 -28.87 -25.29 -2.05
C CYS A 27 -28.39 -24.69 -3.38
N GLN A 28 -27.34 -23.86 -3.34
CA GLN A 28 -26.65 -23.24 -4.48
C GLN A 28 -27.55 -22.33 -5.34
N LEU A 29 -28.74 -21.95 -4.85
CA LEU A 29 -29.54 -20.92 -5.50
C LEU A 29 -28.74 -19.63 -5.62
N SER A 30 -28.63 -19.08 -6.81
CA SER A 30 -27.97 -17.80 -7.08
C SER A 30 -28.96 -16.81 -7.70
N GLU A 31 -28.79 -15.53 -7.39
CA GLU A 31 -29.63 -14.42 -7.85
C GLU A 31 -28.71 -13.25 -8.20
N PHE A 32 -28.63 -12.91 -9.48
CA PHE A 32 -27.70 -11.91 -10.01
C PHE A 32 -28.40 -10.57 -10.28
N PHE A 33 -27.63 -9.49 -10.14
CA PHE A 33 -27.99 -8.10 -10.44
C PHE A 33 -27.01 -7.59 -11.52
N ASP A 34 -27.38 -7.73 -12.77
CA ASP A 34 -26.56 -7.40 -13.94
C ASP A 34 -27.04 -6.15 -14.71
N ASP A 35 -27.98 -5.42 -14.10
CA ASP A 35 -28.58 -4.20 -14.67
C ASP A 35 -27.85 -2.90 -14.27
N GLY A 36 -26.74 -3.00 -13.54
CA GLY A 36 -25.99 -1.87 -13.04
C GLY A 36 -26.61 -1.14 -11.83
N SER A 37 -27.71 -1.66 -11.27
CA SER A 37 -28.38 -1.06 -10.10
C SER A 37 -27.60 -1.19 -8.81
N VAL A 38 -26.66 -2.14 -8.72
CA VAL A 38 -25.82 -2.44 -7.57
C VAL A 38 -24.37 -2.50 -8.01
N GLY A 39 -23.48 -1.76 -7.35
CA GLY A 39 -22.05 -1.72 -7.71
C GLY A 39 -21.22 -2.87 -7.11
N SER A 40 -21.66 -3.43 -5.99
CA SER A 40 -21.01 -4.57 -5.31
C SER A 40 -22.03 -5.43 -4.58
N GLY A 41 -21.85 -6.74 -4.63
CA GLY A 41 -22.68 -7.67 -3.87
C GLY A 41 -22.59 -7.45 -2.35
N PHE A 42 -21.50 -6.89 -1.84
CA PHE A 42 -21.35 -6.57 -0.41
C PHE A 42 -22.32 -5.49 0.06
N ASP A 43 -22.81 -4.66 -0.83
CA ASP A 43 -23.79 -3.59 -0.51
C ASP A 43 -25.25 -4.09 -0.52
N LEU A 44 -25.47 -5.36 -0.94
CA LEU A 44 -26.79 -5.96 -0.88
C LEU A 44 -27.26 -6.16 0.57
N PRO A 45 -28.56 -5.99 0.87
CA PRO A 45 -29.10 -6.26 2.19
C PRO A 45 -28.99 -7.74 2.58
N GLU A 46 -28.98 -8.02 3.89
CA GLU A 46 -29.01 -9.39 4.38
C GLU A 46 -30.30 -10.12 3.93
N LYS A 47 -30.15 -11.37 3.45
CA LYS A 47 -31.25 -12.15 2.91
C LYS A 47 -31.10 -13.62 3.22
N ASN A 48 -32.20 -14.28 3.57
CA ASN A 48 -32.26 -15.73 3.66
C ASN A 48 -32.74 -16.35 2.35
N CYS A 49 -32.24 -17.53 2.04
CA CYS A 49 -32.61 -18.28 0.85
C CYS A 49 -34.11 -18.63 0.87
N PRO A 50 -34.87 -18.28 -0.19
CA PRO A 50 -36.29 -18.59 -0.25
C PRO A 50 -36.59 -20.10 -0.36
N ARG A 51 -35.58 -20.93 -0.71
CA ARG A 51 -35.76 -22.39 -0.82
C ARG A 51 -35.49 -23.14 0.46
N CYS A 52 -34.43 -22.77 1.21
CA CYS A 52 -33.99 -23.56 2.39
C CYS A 52 -33.80 -22.71 3.64
N ASN A 53 -34.13 -21.41 3.60
CA ASN A 53 -34.02 -20.46 4.72
C ASN A 53 -32.61 -20.26 5.29
N THR A 54 -31.56 -20.74 4.60
CA THR A 54 -30.18 -20.52 4.99
C THR A 54 -29.77 -19.09 4.62
N LYS A 55 -28.98 -18.39 5.47
CA LYS A 55 -28.42 -17.07 5.16
C LYS A 55 -27.63 -17.13 3.85
N MET A 56 -27.93 -16.25 2.90
CA MET A 56 -27.24 -16.19 1.61
C MET A 56 -25.92 -15.42 1.75
N VAL A 57 -24.92 -15.84 1.00
CA VAL A 57 -23.66 -15.14 0.82
C VAL A 57 -23.84 -14.09 -0.25
N LYS A 58 -23.27 -12.90 -0.01
CA LYS A 58 -23.28 -11.75 -0.92
C LYS A 58 -21.89 -11.62 -1.54
N ASP A 59 -21.81 -11.43 -2.87
CA ASP A 59 -20.54 -11.35 -3.57
C ASP A 59 -20.70 -10.69 -4.95
N GLY A 60 -19.57 -10.45 -5.64
CA GLY A 60 -19.54 -9.95 -7.01
C GLY A 60 -19.34 -8.44 -7.11
N HIS A 61 -18.52 -8.00 -8.08
CA HIS A 61 -18.12 -6.62 -8.23
C HIS A 61 -18.30 -6.08 -9.66
N ASP A 62 -18.90 -6.85 -10.56
CA ASP A 62 -19.14 -6.48 -11.97
C ASP A 62 -17.86 -5.96 -12.66
N ILE A 63 -16.88 -6.86 -12.79
CA ILE A 63 -15.60 -6.55 -13.42
C ILE A 63 -15.49 -7.34 -14.73
N PRO A 64 -15.58 -6.67 -15.89
CA PRO A 64 -15.54 -7.36 -17.17
C PRO A 64 -14.21 -8.10 -17.40
N PHE A 65 -14.30 -9.37 -17.83
CA PHE A 65 -13.13 -10.19 -18.14
C PHE A 65 -12.32 -9.62 -19.31
N GLU A 66 -12.96 -8.94 -20.22
CA GLU A 66 -12.39 -8.30 -21.41
C GLU A 66 -11.34 -7.25 -21.05
N THR A 67 -11.42 -6.66 -19.86
CA THR A 67 -10.37 -5.75 -19.36
C THR A 67 -9.03 -6.46 -19.13
N PHE A 68 -9.04 -7.79 -19.00
CA PHE A 68 -7.85 -8.62 -18.78
C PHE A 68 -7.22 -9.11 -20.09
N LEU A 69 -8.00 -9.67 -21.01
CA LEU A 69 -7.50 -10.27 -22.24
C LEU A 69 -7.98 -9.59 -23.54
N GLY A 70 -8.83 -8.57 -23.47
CA GLY A 70 -9.54 -8.04 -24.63
C GLY A 70 -10.69 -8.95 -25.06
N PHE A 71 -11.52 -8.49 -26.02
CA PHE A 71 -12.64 -9.28 -26.56
C PHE A 71 -12.20 -10.46 -27.42
N TYR A 72 -11.01 -10.39 -27.99
CA TYR A 72 -10.48 -11.39 -28.93
C TYR A 72 -9.26 -12.15 -28.40
N GLY A 73 -8.91 -11.95 -27.11
CA GLY A 73 -7.71 -12.54 -26.52
C GLY A 73 -6.41 -11.95 -27.06
N ASP A 74 -6.45 -10.76 -27.59
CA ASP A 74 -5.35 -10.04 -28.25
C ASP A 74 -4.58 -9.11 -27.31
N LYS A 75 -5.01 -9.00 -26.05
CA LYS A 75 -4.33 -8.22 -25.01
C LYS A 75 -3.46 -9.13 -24.17
N VAL A 76 -2.18 -8.75 -24.01
CA VAL A 76 -1.28 -9.42 -23.05
C VAL A 76 -1.78 -9.13 -21.63
N PRO A 77 -1.98 -10.17 -20.79
CA PRO A 77 -2.49 -9.99 -19.44
C PRO A 77 -1.49 -9.28 -18.53
N ASP A 78 -1.99 -8.39 -17.70
CA ASP A 78 -1.25 -7.77 -16.60
C ASP A 78 -1.35 -8.69 -15.37
N ILE A 79 -0.22 -9.23 -14.92
CA ILE A 79 -0.19 -10.20 -13.82
C ILE A 79 0.56 -9.59 -12.65
N ASP A 80 -0.18 -8.93 -11.75
CA ASP A 80 0.32 -8.41 -10.48
C ASP A 80 -0.04 -9.38 -9.34
N LEU A 81 0.98 -9.83 -8.62
CA LEU A 81 0.86 -10.71 -7.46
C LEU A 81 1.52 -10.05 -6.25
N ASN A 82 0.74 -9.80 -5.20
CA ASN A 82 1.19 -9.14 -3.99
C ASN A 82 1.56 -10.17 -2.92
N PHE A 83 2.81 -10.15 -2.52
CA PHE A 83 3.36 -10.98 -1.45
C PHE A 83 3.78 -10.12 -0.25
N SER A 84 3.92 -10.73 0.91
CA SER A 84 4.69 -10.12 2.00
C SER A 84 6.09 -9.78 1.51
N GLY A 85 6.59 -8.58 1.84
CA GLY A 85 7.93 -8.14 1.48
C GLY A 85 9.02 -9.11 1.94
N GLU A 86 8.80 -9.77 3.07
CA GLU A 86 9.71 -10.79 3.62
C GLU A 86 9.73 -12.08 2.80
N TYR A 87 8.61 -12.42 2.16
CA TYR A 87 8.48 -13.65 1.38
C TYR A 87 8.76 -13.45 -0.11
N GLN A 88 8.74 -12.21 -0.61
CA GLN A 88 8.92 -11.88 -2.03
C GLN A 88 10.15 -12.54 -2.67
N PRO A 89 11.36 -12.58 -2.06
CA PRO A 89 12.52 -13.24 -2.64
C PRO A 89 12.30 -14.74 -2.89
N GLN A 90 11.55 -15.42 -2.01
CA GLN A 90 11.21 -16.82 -2.16
C GLN A 90 10.23 -17.03 -3.33
N ALA A 91 9.24 -16.14 -3.46
CA ALA A 91 8.29 -16.16 -4.57
C ALA A 91 9.00 -15.92 -5.91
N HIS A 92 9.97 -14.98 -5.96
CA HIS A 92 10.83 -14.80 -7.14
C HIS A 92 11.59 -16.06 -7.49
N ASN A 93 12.26 -16.68 -6.53
CA ASN A 93 13.04 -17.89 -6.78
C ASN A 93 12.18 -19.07 -7.20
N TYR A 94 10.93 -19.13 -6.73
CA TYR A 94 10.01 -20.18 -7.15
C TYR A 94 9.63 -20.10 -8.63
N THR A 95 9.68 -18.92 -9.27
CA THR A 95 9.49 -18.82 -10.73
C THR A 95 10.55 -19.57 -11.52
N LYS A 96 11.80 -19.65 -11.02
CA LYS A 96 12.85 -20.47 -11.63
C LYS A 96 12.53 -21.96 -11.56
N VAL A 97 11.88 -22.40 -10.48
CA VAL A 97 11.43 -23.80 -10.33
C VAL A 97 10.30 -24.11 -11.31
N LEU A 98 9.38 -23.16 -11.54
CA LEU A 98 8.23 -23.35 -12.43
C LEU A 98 8.59 -23.32 -13.91
N PHE A 99 9.46 -22.39 -14.31
CA PHE A 99 9.73 -22.10 -15.72
C PHE A 99 11.14 -22.51 -16.18
N GLY A 100 12.01 -22.88 -15.25
CA GLY A 100 13.43 -23.17 -15.54
C GLY A 100 14.33 -21.94 -15.34
N GLU A 101 15.52 -22.15 -14.78
CA GLU A 101 16.45 -21.08 -14.41
C GLU A 101 16.95 -20.26 -15.61
N ASP A 102 17.10 -20.91 -16.77
CA ASP A 102 17.57 -20.26 -17.99
C ASP A 102 16.50 -19.43 -18.73
N TYR A 103 15.24 -19.52 -18.31
CA TYR A 103 14.11 -18.84 -18.93
C TYR A 103 13.53 -17.71 -18.08
N VAL A 104 14.13 -17.43 -16.91
CA VAL A 104 13.59 -16.45 -15.94
C VAL A 104 14.65 -15.39 -15.61
N TYR A 105 14.27 -14.12 -15.78
CA TYR A 105 15.15 -12.97 -15.61
C TYR A 105 14.46 -11.87 -14.81
N ARG A 106 15.23 -11.05 -14.08
CA ARG A 106 14.70 -9.80 -13.54
C ARG A 106 14.45 -8.82 -14.68
N ALA A 107 13.35 -8.08 -14.62
CA ALA A 107 13.09 -7.03 -15.60
C ALA A 107 14.09 -5.88 -15.42
N GLY A 108 14.70 -5.43 -16.50
CA GLY A 108 15.59 -4.26 -16.51
C GLY A 108 14.81 -2.96 -16.47
N THR A 109 15.43 -1.94 -15.90
CA THR A 109 14.96 -0.56 -15.93
C THR A 109 16.04 0.38 -16.42
N ILE A 110 15.66 1.41 -17.17
CA ILE A 110 16.56 2.48 -17.59
C ILE A 110 16.09 3.78 -16.94
N SER A 111 16.91 4.31 -16.04
CA SER A 111 16.67 5.63 -15.45
C SER A 111 17.22 6.71 -16.37
N THR A 112 16.40 7.71 -16.64
CA THR A 112 16.77 8.90 -17.43
C THR A 112 16.83 10.14 -16.56
N VAL A 113 17.45 11.21 -17.07
CA VAL A 113 17.48 12.51 -16.41
C VAL A 113 16.09 13.13 -16.50
N ALA A 114 15.44 13.32 -15.35
CA ALA A 114 14.16 14.02 -15.27
C ALA A 114 14.33 15.53 -15.47
N GLU A 115 13.29 16.22 -15.95
CA GLU A 115 13.30 17.64 -16.25
C GLU A 115 13.80 18.52 -15.07
N LYS A 116 13.28 18.29 -13.86
CA LYS A 116 13.74 19.00 -12.65
C LYS A 116 15.21 18.76 -12.34
N THR A 117 15.70 17.55 -12.57
CA THR A 117 17.10 17.20 -12.38
C THR A 117 17.98 17.87 -13.43
N ALA A 118 17.55 17.87 -14.69
CA ALA A 118 18.22 18.55 -15.79
C ALA A 118 18.33 20.06 -15.51
N PHE A 119 17.25 20.69 -15.06
CA PHE A 119 17.26 22.10 -14.63
C PHE A 119 18.27 22.34 -13.51
N GLY A 120 18.29 21.47 -12.49
CA GLY A 120 19.26 21.55 -11.40
C GLY A 120 20.72 21.41 -11.87
N TYR A 121 21.00 20.56 -12.86
CA TYR A 121 22.34 20.43 -13.46
C TYR A 121 22.75 21.72 -14.19
N VAL A 122 21.85 22.32 -14.94
CA VAL A 122 22.13 23.57 -15.64
C VAL A 122 22.37 24.70 -14.65
N LYS A 123 21.59 24.79 -13.57
CA LYS A 123 21.82 25.78 -12.49
C LYS A 123 23.15 25.54 -11.75
N GLY A 124 23.53 24.28 -11.56
CA GLY A 124 24.86 23.93 -11.04
C GLY A 124 25.97 24.39 -11.97
N TYR A 125 25.87 24.09 -13.27
CA TYR A 125 26.82 24.50 -14.28
C TYR A 125 26.96 26.03 -14.36
N GLU A 126 25.85 26.78 -14.35
CA GLU A 126 25.83 28.22 -14.30
C GLU A 126 26.61 28.76 -13.10
N ARG A 127 26.34 28.24 -11.92
CA ARG A 127 27.01 28.63 -10.67
C ARG A 127 28.51 28.28 -10.68
N ASP A 128 28.88 27.08 -11.11
CA ASP A 128 30.25 26.60 -11.04
C ASP A 128 31.17 27.30 -12.01
N LEU A 129 30.63 27.84 -13.11
CA LEU A 129 31.36 28.65 -14.10
C LEU A 129 31.15 30.16 -13.94
N GLY A 130 30.35 30.61 -12.96
CA GLY A 130 30.07 32.01 -12.74
C GLY A 130 29.33 32.69 -13.92
N LEU A 131 28.48 31.91 -14.62
CA LEU A 131 27.70 32.41 -15.76
C LEU A 131 26.39 33.06 -15.31
N GLU A 132 25.88 33.99 -16.08
CA GLU A 132 24.53 34.56 -15.95
C GLU A 132 23.70 34.17 -17.17
N LEU A 133 23.10 33.00 -17.15
CA LEU A 133 22.30 32.50 -18.25
C LEU A 133 20.87 33.05 -18.17
N ARG A 134 20.31 33.44 -19.33
CA ARG A 134 18.89 33.81 -19.41
C ARG A 134 18.02 32.55 -19.19
N GLN A 135 16.82 32.72 -18.64
CA GLN A 135 15.87 31.64 -18.36
C GLN A 135 15.63 30.75 -19.59
N ALA A 136 15.42 31.32 -20.76
CA ALA A 136 15.23 30.58 -22.01
C ALA A 136 16.43 29.68 -22.38
N GLU A 137 17.67 30.11 -22.06
CA GLU A 137 18.87 29.32 -22.30
C GLU A 137 18.98 28.18 -21.28
N ILE A 138 18.62 28.43 -20.01
CA ILE A 138 18.55 27.39 -18.98
C ILE A 138 17.55 26.31 -19.40
N GLU A 139 16.36 26.69 -19.85
CA GLU A 139 15.31 25.76 -20.32
C GLU A 139 15.75 24.99 -21.56
N ARG A 140 16.42 25.64 -22.53
CA ARG A 140 16.95 24.95 -23.73
C ARG A 140 18.00 23.91 -23.37
N LEU A 141 18.93 24.24 -22.47
CA LEU A 141 19.97 23.29 -22.02
C LEU A 141 19.35 22.16 -21.19
N ALA A 142 18.41 22.47 -20.29
CA ALA A 142 17.70 21.47 -19.50
C ALA A 142 16.90 20.51 -20.40
N SER A 143 16.20 21.02 -21.41
CA SER A 143 15.48 20.19 -22.40
C SER A 143 16.43 19.25 -23.14
N GLY A 144 17.64 19.72 -23.52
CA GLY A 144 18.65 18.87 -24.17
C GLY A 144 19.23 17.77 -23.27
N CYS A 145 19.17 17.93 -21.95
CA CYS A 145 19.61 16.93 -20.97
C CYS A 145 18.48 15.99 -20.53
N THR A 146 17.24 16.40 -20.69
CA THR A 146 16.07 15.60 -20.27
C THR A 146 15.94 14.36 -21.12
N GLY A 147 15.65 13.20 -20.48
CA GLY A 147 15.50 11.91 -21.16
C GLY A 147 16.81 11.17 -21.47
N VAL A 148 17.97 11.81 -21.23
CA VAL A 148 19.27 11.15 -21.42
C VAL A 148 19.43 10.02 -20.40
N LYS A 149 19.88 8.84 -20.83
CA LYS A 149 20.15 7.68 -19.97
C LYS A 149 21.14 8.05 -18.86
N ARG A 150 20.75 7.76 -17.61
CA ARG A 150 21.58 7.99 -16.43
C ARG A 150 22.15 6.69 -15.87
N SER A 151 21.30 5.70 -15.66
CA SER A 151 21.71 4.40 -15.12
C SER A 151 20.77 3.29 -15.57
N THR A 152 21.23 2.06 -15.43
CA THR A 152 20.41 0.85 -15.53
C THR A 152 20.15 0.32 -14.14
N GLY A 153 19.06 -0.40 -13.97
CA GLY A 153 18.67 -1.02 -12.70
C GLY A 153 17.79 -2.23 -12.91
N GLN A 154 17.34 -2.80 -11.80
CA GLN A 154 16.36 -3.89 -11.78
C GLN A 154 15.00 -3.35 -11.35
N HIS A 155 13.94 -3.80 -12.01
CA HIS A 155 12.58 -3.58 -11.53
C HIS A 155 12.38 -4.32 -10.20
N PRO A 156 11.81 -3.71 -9.15
CA PRO A 156 11.73 -4.32 -7.82
C PRO A 156 10.89 -5.60 -7.76
N GLY A 157 9.88 -5.73 -8.63
CA GLY A 157 8.96 -6.87 -8.66
C GLY A 157 8.89 -7.61 -9.99
N GLY A 158 9.40 -7.02 -11.08
CA GLY A 158 9.24 -7.57 -12.44
C GLY A 158 10.10 -8.78 -12.72
N ILE A 159 9.47 -9.86 -13.10
CA ILE A 159 10.10 -11.10 -13.58
C ILE A 159 9.71 -11.31 -15.05
N ILE A 160 10.68 -11.44 -15.91
CA ILE A 160 10.50 -11.77 -17.34
C ILE A 160 10.61 -13.27 -17.51
N VAL A 161 9.63 -13.85 -18.21
CA VAL A 161 9.62 -15.26 -18.58
C VAL A 161 9.78 -15.38 -20.08
N ILE A 162 10.79 -16.12 -20.50
CA ILE A 162 11.08 -16.42 -21.90
C ILE A 162 10.50 -17.79 -22.26
N PRO A 163 9.87 -17.96 -23.44
CA PRO A 163 9.39 -19.27 -23.88
C PRO A 163 10.54 -20.29 -23.95
N ASP A 164 10.29 -21.54 -23.57
CA ASP A 164 11.30 -22.62 -23.50
C ASP A 164 11.88 -23.05 -24.85
N TYR A 165 11.26 -22.63 -25.96
CA TYR A 165 11.73 -22.86 -27.34
C TYR A 165 12.50 -21.67 -27.93
N MET A 166 12.77 -20.60 -27.14
CA MET A 166 13.49 -19.40 -27.57
C MET A 166 14.64 -19.08 -26.61
N ASP A 167 15.60 -18.29 -27.08
CA ASP A 167 16.69 -17.78 -26.26
C ASP A 167 16.41 -16.33 -25.81
N VAL A 168 16.90 -15.95 -24.62
CA VAL A 168 16.78 -14.57 -24.13
C VAL A 168 17.41 -13.56 -25.10
N TYR A 169 18.47 -13.96 -25.82
CA TYR A 169 19.16 -13.10 -26.78
C TYR A 169 18.33 -12.81 -28.04
N ASP A 170 17.25 -13.54 -28.27
CA ASP A 170 16.28 -13.21 -29.32
C ASP A 170 15.47 -11.93 -28.96
N PHE A 171 15.43 -11.55 -27.68
CA PHE A 171 14.67 -10.42 -27.16
C PHE A 171 15.54 -9.28 -26.63
N THR A 172 16.61 -9.60 -25.90
CA THR A 172 17.41 -8.61 -25.16
C THR A 172 18.76 -9.16 -24.74
N PRO A 173 19.82 -8.31 -24.71
CA PRO A 173 21.02 -8.65 -23.96
C PRO A 173 20.69 -8.78 -22.45
N ILE A 174 21.55 -9.45 -21.71
CA ILE A 174 21.47 -9.59 -20.26
C ILE A 174 22.59 -8.84 -19.56
N GLN A 175 22.37 -8.48 -18.30
CA GLN A 175 23.37 -7.87 -17.43
C GLN A 175 23.32 -8.50 -16.04
N TYR A 176 24.43 -8.41 -15.32
CA TYR A 176 24.51 -8.80 -13.91
C TYR A 176 24.43 -7.55 -13.04
N PRO A 177 23.67 -7.58 -11.90
CA PRO A 177 23.60 -6.45 -10.97
C PRO A 177 25.00 -6.04 -10.49
N ALA A 178 25.30 -4.75 -10.54
CA ALA A 178 26.61 -4.20 -10.15
C ALA A 178 27.83 -4.90 -10.80
N ASP A 179 27.65 -5.49 -12.01
CA ASP A 179 28.66 -6.28 -12.73
C ASP A 179 29.17 -7.51 -11.97
N ASP A 180 28.44 -7.97 -10.95
CA ASP A 180 28.77 -9.16 -10.18
C ASP A 180 28.27 -10.44 -10.87
N LEU A 181 29.19 -11.18 -11.47
CA LEU A 181 28.90 -12.44 -12.15
C LEU A 181 28.44 -13.57 -11.21
N SER A 182 28.62 -13.40 -9.90
CA SER A 182 28.13 -14.35 -8.88
C SER A 182 26.70 -14.02 -8.41
N ALA A 183 26.10 -12.92 -8.90
CA ALA A 183 24.74 -12.55 -8.56
C ALA A 183 23.75 -13.66 -8.93
N GLU A 184 22.86 -13.99 -8.02
CA GLU A 184 21.82 -15.02 -8.17
C GLU A 184 20.88 -14.74 -9.34
N TRP A 185 20.65 -13.45 -9.66
CA TRP A 185 19.71 -13.02 -10.68
C TRP A 185 20.39 -12.30 -11.85
N ARG A 186 20.10 -12.77 -13.04
CA ARG A 186 20.38 -12.06 -14.29
C ARG A 186 19.25 -11.10 -14.61
N THR A 187 19.56 -9.97 -15.25
CA THR A 187 18.61 -8.91 -15.57
C THR A 187 18.59 -8.66 -17.07
N THR A 188 17.40 -8.44 -17.64
CA THR A 188 17.28 -7.98 -19.03
C THR A 188 17.91 -6.59 -19.15
N HIS A 189 18.65 -6.33 -20.23
CA HIS A 189 19.30 -5.02 -20.40
C HIS A 189 18.35 -3.98 -20.97
N PHE A 190 17.50 -4.36 -21.92
CA PHE A 190 16.49 -3.45 -22.43
C PHE A 190 15.44 -3.17 -21.36
N ASP A 191 14.97 -1.91 -21.35
CA ASP A 191 13.82 -1.54 -20.54
C ASP A 191 12.59 -2.36 -20.94
N PHE A 192 11.84 -2.84 -19.96
CA PHE A 192 10.67 -3.69 -20.23
C PHE A 192 9.68 -3.04 -21.22
N HIS A 193 9.49 -1.72 -21.16
CA HIS A 193 8.56 -1.02 -22.06
C HIS A 193 8.95 -1.14 -23.55
N SER A 194 10.21 -1.49 -23.83
CA SER A 194 10.67 -1.70 -25.20
C SER A 194 10.45 -3.13 -25.73
N ILE A 195 10.17 -4.08 -24.83
CA ILE A 195 10.04 -5.52 -25.18
C ILE A 195 8.73 -6.15 -24.68
N HIS A 196 7.84 -5.36 -24.05
CA HIS A 196 6.65 -5.86 -23.36
C HIS A 196 5.63 -6.58 -24.28
N ASP A 197 5.63 -6.29 -25.57
CA ASP A 197 4.73 -6.95 -26.53
C ASP A 197 5.20 -8.36 -26.90
N ASN A 198 6.45 -8.72 -26.60
CA ASN A 198 7.08 -9.95 -27.05
C ASN A 198 7.39 -10.96 -25.93
N VAL A 199 7.36 -10.54 -24.67
CA VAL A 199 7.69 -11.37 -23.50
C VAL A 199 6.65 -11.25 -22.41
N LEU A 200 6.46 -12.31 -21.63
CA LEU A 200 5.59 -12.28 -20.46
C LEU A 200 6.33 -11.66 -19.28
N LYS A 201 5.70 -10.68 -18.63
CA LYS A 201 6.15 -10.13 -17.36
C LYS A 201 5.20 -10.54 -16.24
N LEU A 202 5.76 -11.01 -15.15
CA LEU A 202 5.07 -11.24 -13.89
C LEU A 202 5.54 -10.16 -12.92
N ASP A 203 4.63 -9.35 -12.39
CA ASP A 203 4.92 -8.40 -11.33
C ASP A 203 4.65 -9.07 -9.98
N ILE A 204 5.72 -9.60 -9.37
CA ILE A 204 5.70 -10.21 -8.03
C ILE A 204 6.20 -9.17 -7.05
N LEU A 205 5.24 -8.46 -6.45
CA LEU A 205 5.49 -7.29 -5.63
C LEU A 205 5.56 -7.65 -4.14
N GLY A 206 6.49 -7.03 -3.42
CA GLY A 206 6.56 -7.11 -1.96
C GLY A 206 5.85 -5.91 -1.35
N HIS A 207 4.86 -6.18 -0.49
CA HIS A 207 4.08 -5.18 0.22
C HIS A 207 4.07 -5.42 1.72
N ASP A 208 3.91 -4.33 2.49
CA ASP A 208 3.76 -4.41 3.94
C ASP A 208 2.39 -4.97 4.35
N ASP A 209 1.35 -4.69 3.55
CA ASP A 209 -0.03 -5.04 3.92
C ASP A 209 -0.26 -6.56 4.07
N PRO A 210 0.23 -7.45 3.19
CA PRO A 210 0.19 -8.89 3.43
C PRO A 210 0.94 -9.30 4.70
N THR A 211 2.05 -8.62 5.04
CA THR A 211 2.80 -8.85 6.28
C THR A 211 1.97 -8.45 7.50
N VAL A 212 1.29 -7.29 7.45
CA VAL A 212 0.37 -6.83 8.51
C VAL A 212 -0.77 -7.83 8.72
N ILE A 213 -1.43 -8.27 7.65
CA ILE A 213 -2.52 -9.25 7.72
C ILE A 213 -2.03 -10.59 8.31
N ARG A 214 -0.85 -11.05 7.90
CA ARG A 214 -0.26 -12.28 8.45
C ARG A 214 0.03 -12.12 9.95
N MET A 215 0.63 -11.01 10.37
CA MET A 215 0.88 -10.74 11.78
C MET A 215 -0.42 -10.66 12.59
N LEU A 216 -1.47 -10.02 12.05
CA LEU A 216 -2.80 -10.00 12.69
C LEU A 216 -3.40 -11.40 12.83
N GLN A 217 -3.24 -12.25 11.82
CA GLN A 217 -3.62 -13.66 11.89
C GLN A 217 -2.89 -14.40 13.00
N ASP A 218 -1.56 -14.26 13.06
CA ASP A 218 -0.73 -14.94 14.04
C ASP A 218 -1.03 -14.46 15.48
N LEU A 219 -1.24 -13.15 15.67
CA LEU A 219 -1.59 -12.57 16.98
C LEU A 219 -3.01 -12.91 17.45
N SER A 220 -3.96 -13.03 16.53
CA SER A 220 -5.37 -13.24 16.87
C SER A 220 -5.81 -14.70 16.85
N GLY A 221 -5.10 -15.56 16.12
CA GLY A 221 -5.53 -16.91 15.79
C GLY A 221 -6.73 -16.99 14.83
N MET A 222 -7.14 -15.85 14.24
CA MET A 222 -8.31 -15.77 13.34
C MET A 222 -7.86 -15.80 11.88
N ASP A 223 -8.60 -16.53 11.03
CA ASP A 223 -8.42 -16.40 9.59
C ASP A 223 -8.97 -15.03 9.11
N PRO A 224 -8.14 -14.13 8.55
CA PRO A 224 -8.60 -12.83 8.05
C PRO A 224 -9.68 -12.94 6.96
N LYS A 225 -9.76 -14.07 6.24
CA LYS A 225 -10.81 -14.30 5.25
C LYS A 225 -12.19 -14.49 5.86
N SER A 226 -12.27 -14.81 7.17
CA SER A 226 -13.53 -14.92 7.89
C SER A 226 -14.14 -13.57 8.31
N ILE A 227 -13.40 -12.47 8.15
CA ILE A 227 -13.84 -11.12 8.50
C ILE A 227 -14.86 -10.64 7.46
N PRO A 228 -16.06 -10.20 7.89
CA PRO A 228 -17.08 -9.70 6.98
C PRO A 228 -16.65 -8.35 6.39
N PRO A 229 -16.74 -8.15 5.05
CA PRO A 229 -16.37 -6.89 4.41
C PRO A 229 -17.40 -5.78 4.57
N ASP A 230 -18.59 -6.10 5.08
CA ASP A 230 -19.74 -5.23 5.25
C ASP A 230 -20.10 -4.96 6.72
N ASP A 231 -19.13 -5.04 7.62
CA ASP A 231 -19.32 -4.73 9.03
C ASP A 231 -19.71 -3.24 9.22
N PRO A 232 -20.92 -2.94 9.76
CA PRO A 232 -21.41 -1.57 9.85
C PRO A 232 -20.62 -0.71 10.85
N GLU A 233 -20.00 -1.30 11.87
CA GLU A 233 -19.15 -0.55 12.80
C GLU A 233 -17.82 -0.16 12.14
N VAL A 234 -17.27 -1.03 11.30
CA VAL A 234 -16.07 -0.74 10.52
C VAL A 234 -16.32 0.39 9.52
N MET A 235 -17.49 0.39 8.87
CA MET A 235 -17.84 1.45 7.90
C MET A 235 -17.86 2.84 8.53
N LYS A 236 -18.18 2.97 9.82
CA LYS A 236 -18.24 4.27 10.51
C LYS A 236 -16.90 5.01 10.57
N ILE A 237 -15.73 4.30 10.55
CA ILE A 237 -14.43 4.98 10.63
C ILE A 237 -14.13 5.84 9.40
N PHE A 238 -14.76 5.55 8.26
CA PHE A 238 -14.55 6.31 7.03
C PHE A 238 -15.28 7.67 7.05
N GLY A 239 -16.30 7.82 7.89
CA GLY A 239 -17.07 9.06 8.03
C GLY A 239 -16.89 9.80 9.35
N GLY A 240 -16.24 9.18 10.36
CA GLY A 240 -16.13 9.75 11.71
C GLY A 240 -15.11 9.02 12.58
N THR A 241 -15.05 9.41 13.85
CA THR A 241 -14.11 8.87 14.84
C THR A 241 -14.79 8.19 16.03
N GLU A 242 -16.11 8.32 16.14
CA GLU A 242 -16.91 7.97 17.33
C GLU A 242 -16.76 6.49 17.68
N VAL A 243 -16.72 5.61 16.68
CA VAL A 243 -16.57 4.16 16.90
C VAL A 243 -15.23 3.78 17.52
N LEU A 244 -14.21 4.65 17.38
CA LEU A 244 -12.90 4.48 18.03
C LEU A 244 -12.89 5.00 19.48
N GLY A 245 -13.95 5.69 19.92
CA GLY A 245 -14.06 6.27 21.26
C GLY A 245 -13.21 7.54 21.46
N VAL A 246 -12.88 8.24 20.38
CA VAL A 246 -12.11 9.49 20.39
C VAL A 246 -12.80 10.58 19.59
N THR A 247 -12.51 11.85 19.93
CA THR A 247 -13.02 12.99 19.17
C THR A 247 -12.03 13.40 18.07
N PRO A 248 -12.50 14.10 17.01
CA PRO A 248 -11.62 14.65 15.97
C PRO A 248 -10.49 15.52 16.52
N GLU A 249 -10.76 16.32 17.56
CA GLU A 249 -9.78 17.23 18.18
C GLU A 249 -8.70 16.48 18.95
N GLN A 250 -9.02 15.31 19.50
CA GLN A 250 -8.04 14.48 20.22
C GLN A 250 -6.98 13.94 19.27
N ILE A 251 -7.38 13.53 18.07
CA ILE A 251 -6.48 12.85 17.11
C ILE A 251 -6.13 13.70 15.88
N ASP A 252 -6.65 14.94 15.82
CA ASP A 252 -6.46 15.85 14.68
C ASP A 252 -6.84 15.21 13.33
N SER A 253 -7.97 14.51 13.33
CA SER A 253 -8.54 13.85 12.13
C SER A 253 -10.04 13.72 12.26
N ASN A 254 -10.77 14.09 11.21
CA ASN A 254 -12.23 13.95 11.16
C ASN A 254 -12.68 12.52 10.81
N THR A 255 -11.74 11.63 10.48
CA THR A 255 -12.00 10.23 10.17
C THR A 255 -11.15 9.31 11.02
N GLY A 256 -11.64 8.09 11.28
CA GLY A 256 -10.91 7.06 12.02
C GLY A 256 -9.89 6.27 11.20
N THR A 257 -9.50 6.77 10.02
CA THR A 257 -8.72 6.00 9.04
C THR A 257 -7.20 6.19 9.12
N LEU A 258 -6.67 6.88 10.14
CA LEU A 258 -5.22 6.95 10.38
C LEU A 258 -4.60 5.55 10.38
N GLY A 259 -3.54 5.35 9.59
CA GLY A 259 -2.84 4.07 9.47
C GLY A 259 -3.58 2.96 8.72
N ILE A 260 -4.80 3.19 8.24
CA ILE A 260 -5.52 2.23 7.38
C ILE A 260 -4.92 2.29 5.96
N PRO A 261 -4.56 1.13 5.37
CA PRO A 261 -4.11 1.08 3.97
C PRO A 261 -5.09 1.79 3.04
N GLU A 262 -4.59 2.46 2.01
CA GLU A 262 -5.37 3.22 1.01
C GLU A 262 -6.07 4.48 1.55
N PHE A 263 -6.58 4.48 2.79
CA PHE A 263 -7.47 5.51 3.34
C PHE A 263 -6.84 6.39 4.41
N GLY A 264 -5.58 6.14 4.79
CA GLY A 264 -4.91 6.84 5.90
C GLY A 264 -4.17 8.12 5.51
N THR A 265 -3.92 8.37 4.22
CA THR A 265 -3.19 9.56 3.78
C THR A 265 -4.02 10.83 3.96
N LYS A 266 -3.37 11.98 4.16
CA LYS A 266 -4.05 13.27 4.31
C LYS A 266 -4.99 13.59 3.13
N PHE A 267 -4.54 13.27 1.90
CA PHE A 267 -5.32 13.48 0.68
C PHE A 267 -6.62 12.67 0.69
N VAL A 268 -6.52 11.36 0.95
CA VAL A 268 -7.70 10.47 0.95
C VAL A 268 -8.62 10.76 2.12
N ARG A 269 -8.09 11.08 3.31
CA ARG A 269 -8.93 11.53 4.43
C ARG A 269 -9.74 12.78 4.07
N GLY A 270 -9.16 13.73 3.33
CA GLY A 270 -9.90 14.88 2.81
C GLY A 270 -11.03 14.49 1.85
N MET A 271 -10.82 13.48 0.99
CA MET A 271 -11.89 12.93 0.14
C MET A 271 -13.01 12.29 0.99
N LEU A 272 -12.66 11.49 2.00
CA LEU A 272 -13.61 10.86 2.91
C LEU A 272 -14.47 11.89 3.67
N GLU A 273 -13.86 12.98 4.14
CA GLU A 273 -14.56 14.07 4.83
C GLU A 273 -15.60 14.76 3.93
N GLN A 274 -15.26 14.94 2.64
CA GLN A 274 -16.15 15.57 1.66
C GLN A 274 -17.28 14.65 1.21
N THR A 275 -17.00 13.36 1.04
CA THR A 275 -17.93 12.40 0.40
C THR A 275 -18.69 11.52 1.39
N LYS A 276 -18.14 11.27 2.58
CA LYS A 276 -18.71 10.45 3.67
C LYS A 276 -19.25 9.11 3.18
N PRO A 277 -18.40 8.25 2.59
CA PRO A 277 -18.84 6.98 2.02
C PRO A 277 -19.43 6.06 3.10
N SER A 278 -20.44 5.30 2.72
CA SER A 278 -21.20 4.39 3.58
C SER A 278 -21.32 2.97 3.04
N THR A 279 -20.83 2.74 1.81
CA THR A 279 -20.93 1.47 1.11
C THR A 279 -19.57 1.01 0.58
N PHE A 280 -19.46 -0.30 0.30
CA PHE A 280 -18.25 -0.85 -0.31
C PHE A 280 -17.98 -0.22 -1.68
N THR A 281 -19.02 -0.04 -2.49
CA THR A 281 -18.93 0.61 -3.80
C THR A 281 -18.37 2.03 -3.71
N GLU A 282 -18.82 2.81 -2.74
CA GLU A 282 -18.29 4.17 -2.52
C GLU A 282 -16.83 4.17 -2.09
N LEU A 283 -16.40 3.24 -1.23
CA LEU A 283 -14.99 3.07 -0.88
C LEU A 283 -14.14 2.67 -2.08
N LEU A 284 -14.68 1.80 -2.94
CA LEU A 284 -14.02 1.39 -4.18
C LEU A 284 -13.84 2.59 -5.13
N GLN A 285 -14.86 3.46 -5.25
CA GLN A 285 -14.77 4.71 -6.00
C GLN A 285 -13.68 5.63 -5.43
N ILE A 286 -13.63 5.84 -4.11
CA ILE A 286 -12.58 6.63 -3.46
C ILE A 286 -11.18 6.08 -3.75
N SER A 287 -11.00 4.75 -3.68
CA SER A 287 -9.73 4.10 -4.00
C SER A 287 -9.32 4.37 -5.46
N GLY A 288 -10.23 4.20 -6.40
CA GLY A 288 -9.98 4.49 -7.82
C GLY A 288 -9.65 5.97 -8.08
N LEU A 289 -10.42 6.89 -7.50
CA LEU A 289 -10.24 8.34 -7.63
C LEU A 289 -8.90 8.82 -7.05
N SER A 290 -8.41 8.18 -5.98
CA SER A 290 -7.17 8.59 -5.30
C SER A 290 -5.89 8.17 -6.02
N HIS A 291 -5.95 7.14 -6.86
CA HIS A 291 -4.79 6.56 -7.55
C HIS A 291 -4.63 7.04 -8.99
N GLY A 292 -5.66 7.67 -9.56
CA GLY A 292 -5.59 8.20 -10.92
C GLY A 292 -4.90 9.56 -11.01
N THR A 293 -4.56 9.96 -12.24
CA THR A 293 -4.04 11.30 -12.53
C THR A 293 -5.13 12.11 -13.23
N ASP A 294 -5.43 13.30 -12.68
CA ASP A 294 -6.50 14.20 -13.14
C ASP A 294 -7.90 13.55 -13.13
N VAL A 295 -8.12 12.65 -12.15
CA VAL A 295 -9.40 11.95 -11.95
C VAL A 295 -10.23 12.62 -10.87
N TYR A 296 -9.63 12.99 -9.72
CA TYR A 296 -10.36 13.62 -8.61
C TYR A 296 -10.29 15.14 -8.66
N LEU A 297 -9.13 15.75 -8.39
CA LEU A 297 -8.98 17.20 -8.34
C LEU A 297 -9.26 17.85 -9.71
N GLY A 298 -10.11 18.88 -9.70
CA GLY A 298 -10.53 19.55 -10.93
C GLY A 298 -11.40 18.70 -11.88
N ASN A 299 -11.84 17.53 -11.46
CA ASN A 299 -12.70 16.62 -12.23
C ASN A 299 -13.83 16.09 -11.34
N ALA A 300 -13.74 14.87 -10.78
CA ALA A 300 -14.81 14.28 -9.97
C ALA A 300 -15.17 15.14 -8.75
N GLU A 301 -14.20 15.80 -8.11
CA GLU A 301 -14.45 16.74 -7.02
C GLU A 301 -15.42 17.86 -7.42
N GLU A 302 -15.22 18.46 -8.59
CA GLU A 302 -16.10 19.51 -9.10
C GLU A 302 -17.50 18.97 -9.42
N LEU A 303 -17.58 17.78 -10.02
CA LEU A 303 -18.86 17.12 -10.34
C LEU A 303 -19.67 16.85 -9.07
N ILE A 304 -19.05 16.34 -8.03
CA ILE A 304 -19.70 16.05 -6.75
C ILE A 304 -20.12 17.34 -6.06
N ARG A 305 -19.19 18.30 -5.91
CA ARG A 305 -19.38 19.49 -5.10
C ARG A 305 -20.28 20.55 -5.77
N LEU A 306 -20.10 20.79 -7.09
CA LEU A 306 -20.76 21.89 -7.81
C LEU A 306 -21.98 21.43 -8.61
N HIS A 307 -21.97 20.20 -9.08
CA HIS A 307 -23.04 19.65 -9.92
C HIS A 307 -23.90 18.61 -9.21
N ASN A 308 -23.61 18.32 -7.91
CA ASN A 308 -24.34 17.34 -7.09
C ASN A 308 -24.43 15.95 -7.74
N ILE A 309 -23.43 15.55 -8.53
CA ILE A 309 -23.34 14.18 -9.05
C ILE A 309 -22.99 13.26 -7.89
N PRO A 310 -23.76 12.19 -7.63
CA PRO A 310 -23.43 11.23 -6.56
C PRO A 310 -22.03 10.62 -6.73
N LEU A 311 -21.38 10.30 -5.63
CA LEU A 311 -20.06 9.64 -5.65
C LEU A 311 -20.09 8.33 -6.46
N ALA A 312 -21.18 7.57 -6.37
CA ALA A 312 -21.34 6.31 -7.10
C ALA A 312 -21.41 6.49 -8.63
N ASP A 313 -21.78 7.68 -9.11
CA ASP A 313 -22.00 7.95 -10.56
C ASP A 313 -20.77 8.58 -11.25
N VAL A 314 -19.78 9.08 -10.49
CA VAL A 314 -18.55 9.62 -11.07
C VAL A 314 -17.64 8.49 -11.53
N ILE A 315 -16.73 8.80 -12.45
CA ILE A 315 -15.79 7.83 -13.01
C ILE A 315 -14.66 7.59 -11.98
N GLY A 316 -14.66 6.44 -11.31
CA GLY A 316 -13.64 6.06 -10.33
C GLY A 316 -12.56 5.16 -10.92
N CYS A 317 -12.95 4.13 -11.67
CA CYS A 317 -12.05 3.15 -12.27
C CYS A 317 -12.21 3.09 -13.78
N ARG A 318 -11.20 2.56 -14.48
CA ARG A 318 -11.27 2.42 -15.96
C ARG A 318 -12.43 1.52 -16.40
N ASP A 319 -12.69 0.47 -15.65
CA ASP A 319 -13.73 -0.52 -15.93
C ASP A 319 -15.14 0.12 -15.91
N ASP A 320 -15.36 1.13 -15.06
CA ASP A 320 -16.63 1.86 -14.98
C ASP A 320 -16.98 2.53 -16.31
N ILE A 321 -15.97 3.04 -17.05
CA ILE A 321 -16.18 3.66 -18.35
C ILE A 321 -16.77 2.66 -19.34
N MET A 322 -16.17 1.47 -19.42
CA MET A 322 -16.59 0.44 -20.36
C MET A 322 -18.00 -0.06 -20.03
N VAL A 323 -18.25 -0.42 -18.77
CA VAL A 323 -19.56 -0.91 -18.31
C VAL A 323 -20.65 0.14 -18.53
N TYR A 324 -20.41 1.40 -18.15
CA TYR A 324 -21.36 2.49 -18.34
C TYR A 324 -21.73 2.69 -19.82
N LEU A 325 -20.74 2.69 -20.71
CA LEU A 325 -20.97 2.88 -22.15
C LEU A 325 -21.74 1.71 -22.76
N ILE A 326 -21.45 0.47 -22.35
CA ILE A 326 -22.21 -0.72 -22.80
C ILE A 326 -23.66 -0.62 -22.34
N HIS A 327 -23.94 -0.25 -21.10
CA HIS A 327 -25.30 -0.04 -20.58
C HIS A 327 -26.04 1.12 -21.31
N LYS A 328 -25.30 2.10 -21.85
CA LYS A 328 -25.88 3.15 -22.71
C LYS A 328 -26.16 2.69 -24.14
N GLY A 329 -25.76 1.49 -24.53
CA GLY A 329 -25.95 0.93 -25.86
C GLY A 329 -24.79 1.16 -26.83
N VAL A 330 -23.64 1.64 -26.36
CA VAL A 330 -22.43 1.71 -27.17
C VAL A 330 -21.92 0.28 -27.41
N GLU A 331 -21.50 0.02 -28.66
CA GLU A 331 -20.95 -1.29 -29.05
C GLU A 331 -19.70 -1.64 -28.19
N GLU A 332 -19.61 -2.89 -27.73
CA GLU A 332 -18.63 -3.36 -26.75
C GLU A 332 -17.18 -3.06 -27.17
N GLY A 333 -16.80 -3.31 -28.42
CA GLY A 333 -15.45 -3.04 -28.92
C GLY A 333 -15.12 -1.55 -28.97
N ILE A 334 -16.11 -0.68 -29.22
CA ILE A 334 -15.97 0.78 -29.17
C ILE A 334 -15.83 1.22 -27.72
N ALA A 335 -16.67 0.73 -26.81
CA ALA A 335 -16.60 1.03 -25.39
C ALA A 335 -15.23 0.67 -24.81
N PHE A 336 -14.68 -0.49 -25.19
CA PHE A 336 -13.34 -0.91 -24.80
C PHE A 336 -12.24 0.03 -25.34
N LYS A 337 -12.30 0.45 -26.60
CA LYS A 337 -11.33 1.39 -27.19
C LYS A 337 -11.37 2.76 -26.52
N ILE A 338 -12.57 3.25 -26.19
CA ILE A 338 -12.74 4.50 -25.44
C ILE A 338 -12.08 4.37 -24.07
N MET A 339 -12.40 3.31 -23.32
CA MET A 339 -11.81 3.04 -22.00
C MET A 339 -10.28 2.97 -22.08
N GLU A 340 -9.71 2.24 -23.03
CA GLU A 340 -8.26 2.13 -23.22
C GLU A 340 -7.61 3.47 -23.61
N GLY A 341 -8.27 4.31 -24.39
CA GLY A 341 -7.84 5.66 -24.73
C GLY A 341 -7.78 6.57 -23.50
N VAL A 342 -8.87 6.59 -22.74
CA VAL A 342 -9.03 7.42 -21.53
C VAL A 342 -8.00 7.02 -20.46
N ARG A 343 -7.89 5.72 -20.12
CA ARG A 343 -6.96 5.27 -19.06
C ARG A 343 -5.50 5.57 -19.34
N LYS A 344 -5.11 5.71 -20.61
CA LYS A 344 -3.75 6.06 -21.05
C LYS A 344 -3.55 7.55 -21.30
N GLY A 345 -4.55 8.38 -21.01
CA GLY A 345 -4.50 9.82 -21.23
C GLY A 345 -4.43 10.25 -22.70
N LYS A 346 -4.84 9.38 -23.64
CA LYS A 346 -4.87 9.67 -25.06
C LYS A 346 -6.12 10.45 -25.51
N GLY A 347 -7.07 10.66 -24.58
CA GLY A 347 -8.35 11.28 -24.87
C GLY A 347 -9.32 10.38 -25.64
N ILE A 348 -10.34 10.96 -26.25
CA ILE A 348 -11.39 10.30 -27.03
C ILE A 348 -11.44 10.93 -28.41
N PRO A 349 -11.24 10.18 -29.50
CA PRO A 349 -11.43 10.66 -30.87
C PRO A 349 -12.84 11.24 -31.11
N ASP A 350 -12.95 12.23 -32.01
CA ASP A 350 -14.19 12.95 -32.25
C ASP A 350 -15.35 12.04 -32.76
N ASP A 351 -15.05 11.04 -33.56
CA ASP A 351 -15.98 10.01 -33.99
C ASP A 351 -16.54 9.20 -32.82
N PHE A 352 -15.71 8.82 -31.86
CA PHE A 352 -16.15 8.12 -30.66
C PHE A 352 -16.97 9.04 -29.73
N GLN A 353 -16.61 10.32 -29.61
CA GLN A 353 -17.44 11.27 -28.88
C GLN A 353 -18.81 11.44 -29.51
N ALA A 354 -18.92 11.43 -30.85
CA ALA A 354 -20.20 11.47 -31.56
C ALA A 354 -21.04 10.24 -31.21
N ILE A 355 -20.46 9.03 -31.23
CA ILE A 355 -21.13 7.79 -30.83
C ILE A 355 -21.63 7.85 -29.39
N MET A 356 -20.83 8.39 -28.47
CA MET A 356 -21.24 8.59 -27.07
C MET A 356 -22.50 9.49 -26.99
N ARG A 357 -22.51 10.61 -27.70
CA ARG A 357 -23.66 11.54 -27.72
C ARG A 357 -24.89 10.91 -28.34
N GLU A 358 -24.78 10.15 -29.44
CA GLU A 358 -25.85 9.39 -30.07
C GLU A 358 -26.49 8.37 -29.12
N ASN A 359 -25.70 7.80 -28.21
CA ASN A 359 -26.16 6.87 -27.16
C ASN A 359 -26.55 7.58 -25.84
N ASN A 360 -26.83 8.89 -25.88
CA ASN A 360 -27.28 9.69 -24.74
C ASN A 360 -26.32 9.68 -23.54
N VAL A 361 -25.02 9.62 -23.79
CA VAL A 361 -23.99 9.83 -22.75
C VAL A 361 -23.98 11.34 -22.42
N PRO A 362 -24.13 11.72 -21.14
CA PRO A 362 -24.14 13.12 -20.75
C PRO A 362 -22.82 13.85 -21.09
N GLU A 363 -22.90 15.11 -21.47
CA GLU A 363 -21.70 15.88 -21.83
C GLU A 363 -20.71 15.99 -20.67
N TRP A 364 -21.17 16.11 -19.42
CA TRP A 364 -20.29 16.12 -18.26
C TRP A 364 -19.43 14.84 -18.15
N TYR A 365 -19.99 13.69 -18.54
CA TYR A 365 -19.28 12.41 -18.52
C TYR A 365 -18.17 12.39 -19.58
N ILE A 366 -18.48 12.84 -20.81
CA ILE A 366 -17.50 12.96 -21.89
C ILE A 366 -16.37 13.91 -21.47
N GLN A 367 -16.71 15.09 -20.91
CA GLN A 367 -15.74 16.07 -20.45
C GLN A 367 -14.89 15.53 -19.30
N SER A 368 -15.46 14.75 -18.39
CA SER A 368 -14.70 14.06 -17.33
C SER A 368 -13.68 13.08 -17.91
N CYS A 369 -14.07 12.26 -18.86
CA CYS A 369 -13.17 11.33 -19.57
C CYS A 369 -11.99 12.06 -20.24
N LEU A 370 -12.26 13.23 -20.87
CA LEU A 370 -11.22 14.01 -21.58
C LEU A 370 -10.17 14.63 -20.64
N LYS A 371 -10.52 14.89 -19.38
CA LYS A 371 -9.59 15.40 -18.37
C LYS A 371 -8.60 14.34 -17.86
N ILE A 372 -9.00 13.07 -17.87
CA ILE A 372 -8.27 11.95 -17.27
C ILE A 372 -6.95 11.68 -18.01
N LYS A 373 -5.85 11.53 -17.26
CA LYS A 373 -4.53 11.18 -17.79
C LYS A 373 -4.12 9.75 -17.49
N TYR A 374 -4.58 9.21 -16.37
CA TYR A 374 -4.30 7.82 -15.98
C TYR A 374 -5.39 7.31 -15.04
N MET A 375 -5.83 6.06 -15.25
CA MET A 375 -6.82 5.41 -14.39
C MET A 375 -6.42 4.02 -13.94
N PHE A 376 -6.86 3.70 -12.74
CA PHE A 376 -6.65 2.41 -12.09
C PHE A 376 -7.72 1.37 -12.50
N PRO A 377 -7.37 0.06 -12.48
CA PRO A 377 -8.33 -1.01 -12.70
C PRO A 377 -9.20 -1.27 -11.46
N LYS A 378 -10.50 -1.56 -11.67
CA LYS A 378 -11.47 -1.85 -10.61
C LYS A 378 -11.09 -3.07 -9.77
N ALA A 379 -10.58 -4.13 -10.42
CA ALA A 379 -10.13 -5.34 -9.73
C ALA A 379 -9.02 -5.07 -8.70
N HIS A 380 -8.06 -4.19 -9.05
CA HIS A 380 -7.01 -3.76 -8.14
C HIS A 380 -7.60 -2.98 -6.96
N ALA A 381 -8.44 -1.97 -7.22
CA ALA A 381 -9.10 -1.19 -6.19
C ALA A 381 -9.92 -2.09 -5.24
N ALA A 382 -10.69 -3.06 -5.76
CA ALA A 382 -11.48 -3.98 -4.95
C ALA A 382 -10.61 -4.84 -4.02
N ALA A 383 -9.48 -5.36 -4.50
CA ALA A 383 -8.56 -6.16 -3.69
C ALA A 383 -7.99 -5.35 -2.51
N TYR A 384 -7.57 -4.11 -2.76
CA TYR A 384 -7.01 -3.23 -1.73
C TYR A 384 -8.08 -2.71 -0.75
N VAL A 385 -9.30 -2.43 -1.21
CA VAL A 385 -10.42 -2.07 -0.32
C VAL A 385 -10.77 -3.24 0.61
N LEU A 386 -10.84 -4.47 0.09
CA LEU A 386 -11.06 -5.67 0.92
C LEU A 386 -10.00 -5.80 2.01
N MET A 387 -8.74 -5.64 1.65
CA MET A 387 -7.64 -5.69 2.60
C MET A 387 -7.72 -4.56 3.63
N ALA A 388 -8.00 -3.34 3.19
CA ALA A 388 -8.17 -2.19 4.07
C ALA A 388 -9.30 -2.40 5.09
N LEU A 389 -10.44 -2.96 4.67
CA LEU A 389 -11.56 -3.27 5.56
C LEU A 389 -11.19 -4.34 6.61
N ARG A 390 -10.39 -5.34 6.25
CA ARG A 390 -9.89 -6.32 7.22
C ARG A 390 -8.98 -5.69 8.26
N VAL A 391 -8.04 -4.86 7.84
CA VAL A 391 -7.18 -4.12 8.76
C VAL A 391 -8.01 -3.18 9.64
N ALA A 392 -8.99 -2.49 9.05
CA ALA A 392 -9.93 -1.62 9.76
C ALA A 392 -10.78 -2.37 10.79
N TRP A 393 -11.18 -3.61 10.49
CA TRP A 393 -11.91 -4.45 11.43
C TRP A 393 -11.10 -4.70 12.70
N PHE A 394 -9.81 -5.04 12.57
CA PHE A 394 -8.93 -5.17 13.73
C PHE A 394 -8.79 -3.84 14.49
N LYS A 395 -8.68 -2.72 13.81
CA LYS A 395 -8.60 -1.40 14.44
C LYS A 395 -9.82 -1.09 15.29
N VAL A 396 -11.02 -1.48 14.84
CA VAL A 396 -12.28 -1.27 15.56
C VAL A 396 -12.45 -2.30 16.68
N HIS A 397 -12.37 -3.60 16.35
CA HIS A 397 -12.76 -4.69 17.26
C HIS A 397 -11.63 -5.26 18.12
N LYS A 398 -10.36 -5.12 17.67
CA LYS A 398 -9.17 -5.63 18.36
C LYS A 398 -8.02 -4.61 18.27
N PRO A 399 -8.22 -3.40 18.80
CA PRO A 399 -7.34 -2.26 18.55
C PRO A 399 -5.87 -2.51 18.91
N LEU A 400 -5.59 -3.17 20.02
CA LEU A 400 -4.21 -3.38 20.45
C LEU A 400 -3.43 -4.30 19.49
N LEU A 401 -4.11 -5.31 18.89
CA LEU A 401 -3.50 -6.14 17.86
C LEU A 401 -3.19 -5.32 16.60
N TYR A 402 -4.12 -4.45 16.20
CA TYR A 402 -3.91 -3.55 15.07
C TYR A 402 -2.70 -2.63 15.29
N TYR A 403 -2.62 -1.96 16.43
CA TYR A 403 -1.49 -1.08 16.73
C TYR A 403 -0.17 -1.84 16.81
N CYS A 404 -0.17 -3.02 17.44
CA CYS A 404 1.00 -3.89 17.48
C CYS A 404 1.51 -4.22 16.06
N ALA A 405 0.62 -4.65 15.17
CA ALA A 405 0.98 -5.00 13.80
C ALA A 405 1.45 -3.77 13.00
N TYR A 406 0.75 -2.63 13.11
CA TYR A 406 1.14 -1.41 12.43
C TYR A 406 2.55 -0.94 12.84
N PHE A 407 2.80 -0.78 14.13
CA PHE A 407 4.10 -0.30 14.62
C PHE A 407 5.22 -1.32 14.40
N SER A 408 4.91 -2.60 14.35
CA SER A 408 5.91 -3.65 14.05
C SER A 408 6.29 -3.71 12.58
N VAL A 409 5.36 -3.50 11.65
CA VAL A 409 5.56 -3.73 10.22
C VAL A 409 5.77 -2.43 9.45
N ARG A 410 4.88 -1.45 9.63
CA ARG A 410 4.84 -0.24 8.80
C ARG A 410 5.68 0.92 9.34
N ALA A 411 5.86 1.00 10.65
CA ALA A 411 6.65 2.06 11.26
C ALA A 411 8.16 1.73 11.20
N GLN A 412 8.94 2.63 10.63
CA GLN A 412 10.40 2.48 10.53
C GLN A 412 11.15 3.48 11.41
N ASP A 413 10.57 4.67 11.63
CA ASP A 413 11.14 5.72 12.45
C ASP A 413 10.34 5.83 13.76
N PHE A 414 11.05 5.90 14.89
CA PHE A 414 10.46 5.98 16.21
C PHE A 414 11.08 7.10 17.03
N ASP A 415 10.26 7.73 17.87
CA ASP A 415 10.69 8.51 19.04
C ASP A 415 10.11 7.81 20.28
N ILE A 416 10.72 6.66 20.63
CA ILE A 416 10.15 5.79 21.66
C ILE A 416 10.18 6.45 23.03
N VAL A 417 11.10 7.38 23.27
CA VAL A 417 11.15 8.15 24.51
C VAL A 417 9.91 9.04 24.62
N ALA A 418 9.57 9.78 23.56
CA ALA A 418 8.37 10.59 23.54
C ALA A 418 7.10 9.72 23.61
N MET A 419 7.06 8.60 22.87
CA MET A 419 5.91 7.69 22.83
C MET A 419 5.64 7.07 24.21
N SER A 420 6.67 6.63 24.95
CA SER A 420 6.54 6.02 26.28
C SER A 420 6.16 7.02 27.38
N GLN A 421 6.42 8.32 27.19
CA GLN A 421 6.03 9.37 28.12
C GLN A 421 4.55 9.79 27.98
N GLY A 422 3.84 9.27 26.97
CA GLY A 422 2.41 9.45 26.79
C GLY A 422 2.02 10.67 25.98
N LYS A 423 0.71 10.96 25.99
CA LYS A 423 0.06 11.86 25.03
C LYS A 423 0.64 13.28 24.97
N GLU A 424 0.99 13.87 26.10
CA GLU A 424 1.47 15.26 26.13
C GLU A 424 2.81 15.40 25.38
N MET A 425 3.70 14.42 25.57
CA MET A 425 4.99 14.44 24.89
C MET A 425 4.85 14.11 23.39
N ILE A 426 3.97 13.17 23.04
CA ILE A 426 3.67 12.85 21.64
C ILE A 426 3.11 14.10 20.93
N LYS A 427 2.13 14.79 21.50
CA LYS A 427 1.55 16.02 20.94
C LYS A 427 2.57 17.15 20.80
N LYS A 428 3.42 17.31 21.81
CA LYS A 428 4.53 18.27 21.73
C LYS A 428 5.46 17.96 20.55
N ARG A 429 5.83 16.70 20.38
CA ARG A 429 6.72 16.28 19.31
C ARG A 429 6.09 16.44 17.93
N ILE A 430 4.81 16.11 17.78
CA ILE A 430 4.03 16.38 16.55
C ILE A 430 4.08 17.87 16.21
N LYS A 431 3.84 18.73 17.19
CA LYS A 431 3.84 20.18 17.00
C LYS A 431 5.21 20.69 16.54
N GLU A 432 6.29 20.26 17.19
CA GLU A 432 7.67 20.61 16.84
C GLU A 432 8.00 20.26 15.37
N ILE A 433 7.60 19.08 14.91
CA ILE A 433 7.85 18.67 13.51
C ILE A 433 7.00 19.49 12.54
N ARG A 434 5.73 19.74 12.85
CA ARG A 434 4.83 20.51 12.01
C ARG A 434 5.27 21.98 11.86
N GLU A 435 5.81 22.58 12.92
CA GLU A 435 6.33 23.93 12.90
C GLU A 435 7.52 24.11 11.96
N LYS A 436 8.29 23.05 11.68
CA LYS A 436 9.36 23.08 10.68
C LYS A 436 8.84 23.14 9.24
N GLY A 437 7.61 22.75 8.98
CA GLY A 437 6.99 22.79 7.67
C GLY A 437 7.85 22.10 6.59
N MET A 438 8.24 22.85 5.56
CA MET A 438 9.06 22.32 4.45
C MET A 438 10.53 22.05 4.83
N GLU A 439 11.01 22.54 5.98
CA GLU A 439 12.36 22.28 6.48
C GLU A 439 12.45 20.93 7.23
N ALA A 440 11.33 20.29 7.52
CA ALA A 440 11.32 18.97 8.12
C ALA A 440 11.95 17.93 7.20
N SER A 441 12.94 17.21 7.70
CA SER A 441 13.59 16.12 6.96
C SER A 441 12.60 14.99 6.62
N THR A 442 12.91 14.18 5.61
CA THR A 442 12.10 13.00 5.25
C THR A 442 11.89 12.08 6.46
N LYS A 443 12.92 11.89 7.30
CA LYS A 443 12.82 11.12 8.53
C LYS A 443 11.80 11.71 9.52
N GLU A 444 11.79 13.03 9.68
CA GLU A 444 10.83 13.70 10.55
C GLU A 444 9.39 13.64 9.98
N GLN A 445 9.24 13.70 8.67
CA GLN A 445 7.93 13.53 8.02
C GLN A 445 7.39 12.10 8.22
N ASN A 446 8.24 11.08 8.09
CA ASN A 446 7.88 9.69 8.38
C ASN A 446 7.51 9.52 9.86
N LEU A 447 8.33 10.09 10.76
CA LEU A 447 8.07 10.06 12.20
C LEU A 447 6.75 10.75 12.55
N LEU A 448 6.38 11.85 11.88
CA LEU A 448 5.12 12.53 12.09
C LEU A 448 3.92 11.58 11.91
N THR A 449 3.90 10.80 10.83
CA THR A 449 2.84 9.82 10.56
C THR A 449 2.76 8.75 11.66
N VAL A 450 3.90 8.30 12.15
CA VAL A 450 3.97 7.33 13.27
C VAL A 450 3.44 7.95 14.56
N LEU A 451 3.81 9.20 14.87
CA LEU A 451 3.35 9.90 16.06
C LEU A 451 1.87 10.25 16.03
N GLU A 452 1.30 10.57 14.86
CA GLU A 452 -0.15 10.80 14.71
C GLU A 452 -0.95 9.54 15.10
N LEU A 453 -0.51 8.37 14.64
CA LEU A 453 -1.17 7.12 15.03
C LEU A 453 -0.86 6.72 16.48
N ALA A 454 0.34 7.02 16.98
CA ALA A 454 0.67 6.82 18.39
C ALA A 454 -0.22 7.69 19.29
N ASN A 455 -0.49 8.95 18.89
CA ASN A 455 -1.42 9.81 19.59
C ASN A 455 -2.85 9.21 19.61
N GLU A 456 -3.33 8.69 18.49
CA GLU A 456 -4.62 8.00 18.45
C GLU A 456 -4.66 6.82 19.43
N MET A 457 -3.62 5.98 19.44
CA MET A 457 -3.53 4.83 20.34
C MET A 457 -3.62 5.25 21.82
N VAL A 458 -2.88 6.28 22.23
CA VAL A 458 -2.87 6.70 23.63
C VAL A 458 -4.15 7.45 24.01
N GLU A 459 -4.77 8.19 23.11
CA GLU A 459 -6.10 8.80 23.35
C GLU A 459 -7.22 7.74 23.49
N ARG A 460 -7.04 6.57 22.89
CA ARG A 460 -7.91 5.39 23.09
C ARG A 460 -7.64 4.62 24.38
N GLY A 461 -6.70 5.07 25.21
CA GLY A 461 -6.40 4.48 26.52
C GLY A 461 -5.37 3.36 26.51
N PHE A 462 -4.64 3.16 25.41
CA PHE A 462 -3.51 2.24 25.33
C PHE A 462 -2.20 2.97 25.58
N HIS A 463 -1.10 2.23 25.87
CA HIS A 463 0.16 2.82 26.29
C HIS A 463 1.35 2.21 25.55
N PHE A 464 2.42 3.01 25.40
CA PHE A 464 3.72 2.49 25.03
C PHE A 464 4.58 2.30 26.26
N LYS A 465 5.38 1.23 26.28
CA LYS A 465 6.45 0.99 27.23
C LYS A 465 7.80 1.07 26.54
N MET A 466 8.80 1.56 27.24
CA MET A 466 10.17 1.49 26.79
C MET A 466 10.60 0.06 26.52
N VAL A 467 11.71 -0.09 25.85
CA VAL A 467 12.38 -1.39 25.67
C VAL A 467 12.62 -2.04 27.04
N ASP A 468 12.28 -3.31 27.12
CA ASP A 468 12.50 -4.18 28.27
C ASP A 468 13.49 -5.28 27.84
N VAL A 469 14.62 -5.38 28.52
CA VAL A 469 15.71 -6.30 28.12
C VAL A 469 15.24 -7.75 28.17
N ASP A 470 14.31 -8.07 29.06
CA ASP A 470 13.83 -9.44 29.26
C ASP A 470 12.68 -9.83 28.34
N LYS A 471 11.92 -8.84 27.82
CA LYS A 471 10.67 -9.10 27.09
C LYS A 471 10.68 -8.62 25.64
N SER A 472 11.43 -7.55 25.33
CA SER A 472 11.41 -6.96 24.00
C SER A 472 11.91 -7.92 22.93
N GLU A 473 11.27 -7.92 21.78
CA GLU A 473 11.76 -8.60 20.58
C GLU A 473 12.72 -7.71 19.78
N ALA A 474 13.37 -8.28 18.77
CA ALA A 474 14.32 -7.53 17.96
C ALA A 474 13.65 -6.43 17.14
N SER A 475 12.53 -6.75 16.46
CA SER A 475 11.84 -5.86 15.50
C SER A 475 10.36 -5.63 15.80
N ASN A 476 9.68 -6.52 16.50
CA ASN A 476 8.24 -6.45 16.70
C ASN A 476 7.89 -5.94 18.10
N PHE A 477 6.84 -5.13 18.19
CA PHE A 477 6.26 -4.76 19.47
C PHE A 477 5.66 -5.98 20.16
N VAL A 478 5.68 -5.99 21.49
CA VAL A 478 5.12 -7.06 22.31
C VAL A 478 3.94 -6.51 23.10
N ILE A 479 2.82 -7.24 23.09
CA ILE A 479 1.61 -6.85 23.83
C ILE A 479 1.72 -7.29 25.29
N GLU A 480 1.56 -6.36 26.23
CA GLU A 480 1.48 -6.64 27.66
C GLU A 480 0.34 -5.85 28.30
N GLY A 481 -0.76 -6.55 28.59
CA GLY A 481 -1.98 -5.93 29.11
C GLY A 481 -2.61 -4.96 28.10
N ASP A 482 -2.66 -3.69 28.42
CA ASP A 482 -3.13 -2.57 27.57
C ASP A 482 -2.00 -1.81 26.87
N SER A 483 -0.79 -2.36 26.90
CA SER A 483 0.43 -1.65 26.50
C SER A 483 1.19 -2.41 25.42
N LEU A 484 1.99 -1.66 24.65
CA LEU A 484 2.95 -2.17 23.69
C LEU A 484 4.38 -1.91 24.21
N ILE A 485 5.14 -2.98 24.44
CA ILE A 485 6.57 -2.90 24.75
C ILE A 485 7.33 -2.71 23.45
N ALA A 486 8.19 -1.71 23.39
CA ALA A 486 8.97 -1.39 22.20
C ALA A 486 10.03 -2.45 21.88
N PRO A 487 10.30 -2.73 20.60
CA PRO A 487 11.38 -3.59 20.16
C PRO A 487 12.75 -2.91 20.31
N PHE A 488 13.82 -3.70 20.35
CA PHE A 488 15.18 -3.17 20.42
C PHE A 488 15.51 -2.21 19.27
N ARG A 489 15.02 -2.48 18.05
CA ARG A 489 15.25 -1.58 16.89
C ARG A 489 14.65 -0.18 17.05
N ALA A 490 13.73 0.03 17.99
CA ALA A 490 13.18 1.35 18.28
C ALA A 490 14.18 2.26 19.03
N ILE A 491 15.26 1.70 19.56
CA ILE A 491 16.37 2.47 20.17
C ILE A 491 17.19 3.10 19.05
N GLN A 492 17.36 4.41 19.11
CA GLN A 492 18.13 5.14 18.10
C GLN A 492 19.58 4.64 18.06
N GLY A 493 20.03 4.25 16.86
CA GLY A 493 21.39 3.75 16.63
C GLY A 493 21.57 2.25 16.90
N LEU A 494 20.56 1.53 17.39
CA LEU A 494 20.61 0.09 17.58
C LEU A 494 20.13 -0.62 16.31
N GLY A 495 21.08 -1.18 15.55
CA GLY A 495 20.78 -1.90 14.30
C GLY A 495 20.17 -3.28 14.54
N LEU A 496 19.41 -3.78 13.55
CA LEU A 496 18.69 -5.05 13.63
C LEU A 496 19.60 -6.24 13.96
N ASN A 497 20.83 -6.26 13.44
CA ASN A 497 21.80 -7.33 13.75
C ASN A 497 22.17 -7.38 15.24
N VAL A 498 22.30 -6.23 15.89
CA VAL A 498 22.57 -6.15 17.34
C VAL A 498 21.29 -6.53 18.11
N ALA A 499 20.14 -6.06 17.68
CA ALA A 499 18.85 -6.43 18.26
C ALA A 499 18.64 -7.95 18.27
N ASN A 500 18.89 -8.62 17.15
CA ASN A 500 18.81 -10.07 17.05
C ASN A 500 19.79 -10.77 18.00
N LYS A 501 21.03 -10.29 18.11
CA LYS A 501 22.02 -10.85 19.04
C LYS A 501 21.64 -10.71 20.51
N ILE A 502 20.99 -9.60 20.87
CA ILE A 502 20.47 -9.43 22.24
C ILE A 502 19.42 -10.49 22.52
N VAL A 503 18.47 -10.69 21.60
CA VAL A 503 17.39 -11.68 21.76
C VAL A 503 17.96 -13.10 21.81
N GLU A 504 18.87 -13.46 20.91
CA GLU A 504 19.56 -14.76 20.89
C GLU A 504 20.30 -15.02 22.22
N ALA A 505 21.13 -14.07 22.66
CA ALA A 505 21.90 -14.20 23.89
C ALA A 505 21.01 -14.31 25.14
N ARG A 506 19.88 -13.58 25.16
CA ARG A 506 18.88 -13.69 26.23
C ARG A 506 18.23 -15.07 26.30
N GLN A 507 17.94 -15.68 25.12
CA GLN A 507 17.34 -17.02 25.05
C GLN A 507 18.28 -18.10 25.61
N GLU A 508 19.60 -17.93 25.47
CA GLU A 508 20.58 -18.84 26.06
C GLU A 508 20.61 -18.71 27.60
N GLN A 509 20.66 -17.48 28.09
CA GLN A 509 20.68 -17.16 29.51
C GLN A 509 20.27 -15.69 29.74
N PRO A 510 19.48 -15.35 30.77
CA PRO A 510 19.20 -13.98 31.18
C PRO A 510 20.48 -13.17 31.39
N PHE A 511 20.43 -11.87 31.12
CA PHE A 511 21.57 -10.99 31.36
C PHE A 511 21.76 -10.72 32.86
N LEU A 512 23.00 -10.87 33.33
CA LEU A 512 23.33 -10.70 34.74
C LEU A 512 23.76 -9.27 35.10
N SER A 513 24.24 -8.51 34.11
CA SER A 513 24.71 -7.13 34.30
C SER A 513 24.71 -6.37 32.97
N LYS A 514 24.94 -5.03 33.05
CA LYS A 514 25.15 -4.18 31.87
C LYS A 514 26.39 -4.61 31.08
N LYS A 515 27.46 -5.06 31.76
CA LYS A 515 28.65 -5.58 31.11
C LYS A 515 28.39 -6.91 30.38
N ASP A 516 27.56 -7.77 30.95
CA ASP A 516 27.15 -9.03 30.34
C ASP A 516 26.32 -8.76 29.06
N LEU A 517 25.36 -7.83 29.12
CA LEU A 517 24.59 -7.37 27.94
C LEU A 517 25.53 -6.80 26.88
N ALA A 518 26.47 -5.94 27.24
CA ALA A 518 27.44 -5.37 26.29
C ALA A 518 28.27 -6.45 25.59
N THR A 519 28.70 -7.47 26.34
CA THR A 519 29.59 -8.53 25.81
C THR A 519 28.85 -9.54 24.96
N ARG A 520 27.76 -10.14 25.47
CA ARG A 520 27.00 -11.19 24.81
C ARG A 520 26.08 -10.63 23.72
N GLY A 521 25.41 -9.51 23.99
CA GLY A 521 24.54 -8.84 23.04
C GLY A 521 25.29 -8.03 21.99
N LYS A 522 26.61 -7.89 22.08
CA LYS A 522 27.44 -7.04 21.20
C LYS A 522 26.97 -5.57 21.17
N VAL A 523 26.51 -5.07 22.31
CA VAL A 523 26.00 -3.70 22.45
C VAL A 523 27.16 -2.74 22.72
N SER A 524 27.25 -1.65 21.98
CA SER A 524 28.28 -0.64 22.17
C SER A 524 28.11 0.12 23.50
N LYS A 525 29.20 0.68 24.01
CA LYS A 525 29.18 1.50 25.24
C LYS A 525 28.18 2.65 25.12
N THR A 526 28.16 3.36 23.99
CA THR A 526 27.22 4.46 23.74
C THR A 526 25.75 4.03 23.85
N LEU A 527 25.42 2.81 23.40
CA LEU A 527 24.06 2.27 23.50
C LEU A 527 23.73 1.85 24.94
N ILE A 528 24.70 1.28 25.68
CA ILE A 528 24.54 0.96 27.12
C ILE A 528 24.27 2.25 27.89
N ASP A 529 25.06 3.31 27.63
CA ASP A 529 24.90 4.62 28.29
C ASP A 529 23.50 5.18 27.98
N TYR A 530 23.09 5.18 26.70
CA TYR A 530 21.76 5.62 26.28
C TYR A 530 20.61 4.82 26.95
N MET A 531 20.72 3.49 26.99
CA MET A 531 19.74 2.62 27.63
C MET A 531 19.67 2.85 29.14
N THR A 532 20.80 3.15 29.77
CA THR A 532 20.90 3.49 31.20
C THR A 532 20.23 4.85 31.50
N GLU A 533 20.53 5.88 30.70
CA GLU A 533 19.91 7.20 30.82
C GLU A 533 18.37 7.15 30.66
N ASN A 534 17.89 6.27 29.80
CA ASN A 534 16.45 6.06 29.58
C ASN A 534 15.83 4.97 30.49
N LYS A 535 16.53 4.58 31.55
CA LYS A 535 16.07 3.64 32.59
C LYS A 535 15.72 2.24 32.11
N VAL A 536 16.22 1.84 30.94
CA VAL A 536 15.99 0.50 30.37
C VAL A 536 16.75 -0.56 31.14
N LEU A 537 17.90 -0.17 31.76
CA LEU A 537 18.84 -1.07 32.46
C LEU A 537 18.86 -0.89 33.97
N ASP A 538 17.87 -0.22 34.57
CA ASP A 538 17.87 0.08 36.02
C ASP A 538 17.86 -1.17 36.90
N HIS A 539 17.37 -2.30 36.40
CA HIS A 539 17.32 -3.57 37.11
C HIS A 539 18.62 -4.39 37.01
N LEU A 540 19.57 -3.96 36.16
CA LEU A 540 20.83 -4.66 35.95
C LEU A 540 21.98 -3.93 36.68
N PRO A 541 22.77 -4.64 37.48
CA PRO A 541 24.01 -4.09 38.05
C PRO A 541 25.03 -3.82 36.95
N ASP A 542 26.03 -3.00 37.21
CA ASP A 542 27.05 -2.66 36.21
C ASP A 542 27.97 -3.86 35.89
N GLU A 543 28.31 -4.68 36.86
CA GLU A 543 29.21 -5.84 36.75
C GLU A 543 28.55 -7.13 37.23
N ASN A 544 29.06 -8.29 36.75
CA ASN A 544 28.54 -9.62 37.12
C ASN A 544 28.84 -10.02 38.57
N GLN A 545 29.76 -9.32 39.23
CA GLN A 545 30.14 -9.57 40.61
C GLN A 545 29.57 -8.46 41.50
N LEU A 546 28.73 -8.81 42.46
CA LEU A 546 28.38 -7.92 43.55
C LEU A 546 29.64 -7.58 44.31
N SER A 547 30.00 -6.31 44.40
CA SER A 547 31.05 -5.84 45.29
C SER A 547 30.60 -6.13 46.72
N LEU A 548 31.45 -6.76 47.50
CA LEU A 548 31.24 -6.97 48.96
C LEU A 548 31.08 -5.64 49.75
N PHE A 549 31.18 -4.49 49.05
CA PHE A 549 31.20 -3.16 49.65
C PHE A 549 30.07 -2.24 49.18
N ASP A 550 29.17 -2.70 48.26
CA ASP A 550 28.09 -1.86 47.73
C ASP A 550 26.99 -1.53 48.77
N ASP A 551 26.91 -2.27 49.88
CA ASP A 551 25.99 -2.01 51.00
C ASP A 551 26.58 -1.13 52.12
N LEU A 552 27.77 -0.52 51.93
CA LEU A 552 28.46 0.24 52.98
C LEU A 552 28.55 1.76 52.72
N PHE A 553 27.90 2.30 51.68
CA PHE A 553 27.85 3.74 51.44
C PHE A 553 26.44 4.25 51.18
#